data_1f7371279a49534425a42973e32e4edb
#
_entry.id   1f7371279a49534425a42973e32e4edb
#
_cell.length_a   1.000
_cell.length_b   1.000
_cell.length_c   1.000
_cell.angle_alpha   90.00
_cell.angle_beta   90.00
_cell.angle_gamma   90.00
#
_symmetry.space_group_name_H-M   'P 1'
#
loop_
_entity.id
_entity.type
_entity.pdbx_description
1 polymer ?
#
loop_
_entity_poly.entity_id
_entity_poly.type
_entity_poly.pdbx_seq_one_letter_code
_entity_poly.pdbx_strand_id
1 'polypeptide(L)'
;MSEDKSASLAIDVGATKIAVGLVTREGEVLARQDISSKVATAELLNSSLVEAISDVCHRDGVVLVGAGIGSAGPIDKDLGTINPVNIPHWIDFSLVDFVREVSGISSVRLIGDAAALTYAEFLLGAGRGATNLMGIVVSTGIGGGVVLNKSFHVGRTGNAGYIGHSIVVQGGNLCVCGQRGCVEAYSSGTNMAKDFGADNFEIVSDAARQGDAKAIAAIEKGAEVLAVGLLNAVALMDLDTIVVGGGVMSADDVYWPILVKHFEKEMKALNFPAHVALKKATLGNNSGLVGAGLVGFIS
;
A
#
# COMPACT_ATOMS: atom_id res chain seq x y z
N MET A 1 30.53 -18.95 16.48
CA MET A 1 30.43 -17.69 15.75
C MET A 1 28.99 -17.67 15.20
N SER A 2 28.12 -16.77 15.66
CA SER A 2 26.81 -16.59 15.06
C SER A 2 27.03 -16.06 13.64
N GLU A 3 26.47 -16.74 12.63
CA GLU A 3 26.47 -16.17 11.26
C GLU A 3 25.75 -14.83 11.30
N ASP A 4 26.40 -13.79 10.74
CA ASP A 4 25.80 -12.46 10.60
C ASP A 4 24.54 -12.58 9.76
N LYS A 5 23.43 -12.01 10.26
CA LYS A 5 22.16 -11.98 9.52
C LYS A 5 22.21 -10.92 8.42
N SER A 6 21.92 -11.28 7.18
CA SER A 6 21.72 -10.33 6.09
C SER A 6 20.38 -9.62 6.20
N ALA A 7 20.36 -8.30 6.19
CA ALA A 7 19.14 -7.50 6.22
C ALA A 7 19.21 -6.32 5.24
N SER A 8 18.05 -5.79 4.92
CA SER A 8 17.88 -4.55 4.15
C SER A 8 17.31 -3.47 5.08
N LEU A 9 17.80 -2.25 4.94
CA LEU A 9 17.15 -1.08 5.52
C LEU A 9 15.79 -0.88 4.82
N ALA A 10 14.75 -0.80 5.61
CA ALA A 10 13.37 -0.64 5.15
C ALA A 10 12.81 0.69 5.64
N ILE A 11 12.19 1.45 4.76
CA ILE A 11 11.50 2.70 5.09
C ILE A 11 10.09 2.64 4.49
N ASP A 12 9.07 2.77 5.33
CA ASP A 12 7.66 2.81 4.92
C ASP A 12 7.07 4.17 5.26
N VAL A 13 6.88 5.00 4.23
CA VAL A 13 6.37 6.38 4.35
C VAL A 13 4.87 6.38 4.23
N GLY A 14 4.19 6.38 5.37
CA GLY A 14 2.73 6.47 5.45
C GLY A 14 2.21 7.88 5.74
N ALA A 15 0.88 8.00 5.75
CA ALA A 15 0.19 9.28 5.93
C ALA A 15 0.38 9.95 7.31
N THR A 16 0.59 9.15 8.36
CA THR A 16 0.65 9.64 9.75
C THR A 16 1.95 9.29 10.45
N LYS A 17 2.66 8.34 9.93
CA LYS A 17 3.95 7.87 10.46
C LYS A 17 4.86 7.37 9.35
N ILE A 18 6.15 7.39 9.63
CA ILE A 18 7.18 6.73 8.83
C ILE A 18 7.76 5.61 9.70
N ALA A 19 7.74 4.38 9.22
CA ALA A 19 8.40 3.26 9.86
C ALA A 19 9.77 3.05 9.23
N VAL A 20 10.80 2.93 10.07
CA VAL A 20 12.18 2.62 9.67
C VAL A 20 12.58 1.32 10.34
N GLY A 21 13.18 0.38 9.62
CA GLY A 21 13.54 -0.89 10.22
C GLY A 21 14.58 -1.67 9.42
N LEU A 22 14.99 -2.80 9.99
CA LEU A 22 15.81 -3.81 9.32
C LEU A 22 14.98 -5.05 9.07
N VAL A 23 14.94 -5.48 7.83
CA VAL A 23 14.13 -6.61 7.40
C VAL A 23 15.02 -7.66 6.73
N THR A 24 14.89 -8.92 7.13
CA THR A 24 15.60 -10.03 6.47
C THR A 24 14.89 -10.45 5.19
N ARG A 25 15.52 -11.31 4.39
CA ARG A 25 14.92 -11.87 3.16
C ARG A 25 13.66 -12.72 3.44
N GLU A 26 13.57 -13.28 4.64
CA GLU A 26 12.43 -14.08 5.13
C GLU A 26 11.30 -13.20 5.71
N GLY A 27 11.50 -11.87 5.76
CA GLY A 27 10.52 -10.91 6.27
C GLY A 27 10.55 -10.72 7.80
N GLU A 28 11.59 -11.24 8.49
CA GLU A 28 11.79 -10.98 9.91
C GLU A 28 12.20 -9.50 10.10
N VAL A 29 11.50 -8.79 10.98
CA VAL A 29 11.83 -7.42 11.36
C VAL A 29 12.78 -7.44 12.55
N LEU A 30 14.06 -7.20 12.29
CA LEU A 30 15.13 -7.26 13.32
C LEU A 30 15.17 -6.00 14.20
N ALA A 31 14.81 -4.87 13.63
CA ALA A 31 14.72 -3.58 14.31
C ALA A 31 13.60 -2.75 13.69
N ARG A 32 12.96 -1.89 14.49
CA ARG A 32 11.95 -0.95 14.02
C ARG A 32 11.90 0.28 14.89
N GLN A 33 11.78 1.43 14.24
CA GLN A 33 11.40 2.69 14.83
C GLN A 33 10.26 3.31 14.02
N ASP A 34 9.28 3.90 14.70
CA ASP A 34 8.19 4.66 14.10
C ASP A 34 8.36 6.14 14.48
N ILE A 35 8.41 7.01 13.48
CA ILE A 35 8.43 8.46 13.66
C ILE A 35 7.14 9.09 13.13
N SER A 36 6.69 10.20 13.74
CA SER A 36 5.52 10.92 13.25
C SER A 36 5.84 11.64 11.94
N SER A 37 5.00 11.48 10.93
CA SER A 37 5.06 12.31 9.73
C SER A 37 4.37 13.67 9.91
N LYS A 38 3.60 13.84 11.00
CA LYS A 38 2.88 15.08 11.36
C LYS A 38 3.74 15.94 12.27
N VAL A 39 4.72 16.60 11.70
CA VAL A 39 5.62 17.55 12.40
C VAL A 39 5.51 18.93 11.78
N ALA A 40 6.00 19.94 12.49
CA ALA A 40 5.82 21.34 12.11
C ALA A 40 6.65 21.76 10.89
N THR A 41 7.82 21.14 10.67
CA THR A 41 8.74 21.52 9.57
C THR A 41 9.42 20.33 8.94
N ALA A 42 9.95 20.52 7.73
CA ALA A 42 10.75 19.51 7.02
C ALA A 42 12.03 19.14 7.79
N GLU A 43 12.68 20.13 8.39
CA GLU A 43 13.93 19.95 9.14
C GLU A 43 13.74 19.01 10.34
N LEU A 44 12.65 19.16 11.08
CA LEU A 44 12.31 18.27 12.19
C LEU A 44 12.06 16.86 11.72
N LEU A 45 11.34 16.70 10.61
CA LEU A 45 11.07 15.38 10.03
C LEU A 45 12.36 14.73 9.56
N ASN A 46 13.19 15.47 8.84
CA ASN A 46 14.47 14.98 8.33
C ASN A 46 15.43 14.59 9.48
N SER A 47 15.52 15.41 10.54
CA SER A 47 16.33 15.07 11.73
C SER A 47 15.85 13.80 12.40
N SER A 48 14.54 13.63 12.60
CA SER A 48 13.97 12.40 13.16
C SER A 48 14.24 11.19 12.27
N LEU A 49 14.21 11.36 10.95
CA LEU A 49 14.52 10.28 10.01
C LEU A 49 16.01 9.90 10.06
N VAL A 50 16.93 10.87 10.17
CA VAL A 50 18.37 10.63 10.36
C VAL A 50 18.60 9.81 11.63
N GLU A 51 18.02 10.20 12.74
CA GLU A 51 18.13 9.48 14.02
C GLU A 51 17.63 8.05 13.89
N ALA A 52 16.42 7.86 13.34
CA ALA A 52 15.83 6.54 13.18
C ALA A 52 16.65 5.62 12.27
N ILE A 53 17.18 6.13 11.15
CA ILE A 53 18.05 5.36 10.25
C ILE A 53 19.35 4.99 10.98
N SER A 54 19.98 5.95 11.66
CA SER A 54 21.21 5.70 12.40
C SER A 54 21.04 4.62 13.46
N ASP A 55 19.99 4.72 14.26
CA ASP A 55 19.71 3.78 15.36
C ASP A 55 19.44 2.36 14.87
N VAL A 56 18.71 2.18 13.76
CA VAL A 56 18.44 0.84 13.25
C VAL A 56 19.63 0.24 12.50
N CYS A 57 20.46 1.06 11.83
CA CYS A 57 21.61 0.59 11.08
C CYS A 57 22.79 0.15 11.96
N HIS A 58 22.95 0.72 13.17
CA HIS A 58 24.01 0.35 14.10
C HIS A 58 23.64 -0.88 14.94
N ARG A 59 23.62 -2.05 14.31
CA ARG A 59 23.25 -3.31 14.97
C ARG A 59 24.32 -4.38 14.75
N ASP A 60 24.86 -4.89 15.86
CA ASP A 60 25.88 -5.93 15.82
C ASP A 60 25.33 -7.22 15.19
N GLY A 61 26.14 -7.91 14.40
CA GLY A 61 25.81 -9.17 13.75
C GLY A 61 24.80 -9.05 12.61
N VAL A 62 24.62 -7.85 12.03
CA VAL A 62 23.79 -7.62 10.85
C VAL A 62 24.61 -7.04 9.71
N VAL A 63 24.52 -7.65 8.53
CA VAL A 63 25.12 -7.14 7.29
C VAL A 63 24.01 -6.51 6.45
N LEU A 64 24.13 -5.20 6.16
CA LEU A 64 23.21 -4.47 5.31
C LEU A 64 23.53 -4.71 3.84
N VAL A 65 22.58 -5.23 3.07
CA VAL A 65 22.76 -5.59 1.65
C VAL A 65 22.13 -4.58 0.69
N GLY A 66 21.29 -3.69 1.18
CA GLY A 66 20.59 -2.69 0.39
C GLY A 66 19.58 -1.93 1.24
N ALA A 67 18.88 -1.01 0.62
CA ALA A 67 17.76 -0.30 1.22
C ALA A 67 16.56 -0.27 0.26
N GLY A 68 15.36 -0.38 0.83
CA GLY A 68 14.12 -0.22 0.09
C GLY A 68 13.17 0.75 0.78
N ILE A 69 12.49 1.54 -0.02
CA ILE A 69 11.56 2.57 0.41
C ILE A 69 10.21 2.28 -0.22
N GLY A 70 9.18 2.12 0.63
CA GLY A 70 7.77 2.20 0.24
C GLY A 70 7.24 3.57 0.59
N SER A 71 6.65 4.29 -0.34
CA SER A 71 6.12 5.63 -0.05
C SER A 71 4.72 5.84 -0.60
N ALA A 72 3.88 6.51 0.19
CA ALA A 72 2.70 7.15 -0.35
C ALA A 72 3.11 8.07 -1.51
N GLY A 73 2.30 8.07 -2.56
CA GLY A 73 2.61 8.77 -3.79
C GLY A 73 2.10 10.22 -3.86
N PRO A 74 2.35 10.84 -5.02
CA PRO A 74 3.09 10.29 -6.17
C PRO A 74 4.60 10.16 -5.94
N ILE A 75 5.18 9.19 -6.63
CA ILE A 75 6.63 8.95 -6.63
C ILE A 75 7.20 9.10 -8.03
N ASP A 76 8.49 9.43 -8.14
CA ASP A 76 9.30 9.27 -9.35
C ASP A 76 10.49 8.36 -9.03
N LYS A 77 10.42 7.09 -9.49
CA LYS A 77 11.45 6.10 -9.21
C LYS A 77 12.77 6.37 -9.89
N ASP A 78 12.76 7.08 -11.05
CA ASP A 78 13.94 7.36 -11.86
C ASP A 78 14.72 8.55 -11.26
N LEU A 79 14.01 9.54 -10.72
CA LEU A 79 14.59 10.66 -9.98
C LEU A 79 14.81 10.35 -8.49
N GLY A 80 14.18 9.31 -7.96
CA GLY A 80 14.25 8.97 -6.54
C GLY A 80 13.49 9.95 -5.63
N THR A 81 12.50 10.67 -6.19
CA THR A 81 11.77 11.72 -5.49
C THR A 81 10.36 11.29 -5.11
N ILE A 82 9.83 11.94 -4.08
CA ILE A 82 8.46 11.72 -3.60
C ILE A 82 7.74 13.05 -3.36
N ASN A 83 6.40 13.01 -3.55
CA ASN A 83 5.47 14.10 -3.26
C ASN A 83 4.28 13.58 -2.45
N PRO A 84 4.47 13.09 -1.22
CA PRO A 84 3.40 12.47 -0.47
C PRO A 84 2.35 13.50 -0.05
N VAL A 85 1.11 13.32 -0.50
CA VAL A 85 0.00 14.25 -0.28
C VAL A 85 -0.18 14.64 1.20
N ASN A 86 0.15 13.72 2.11
CA ASN A 86 -0.03 13.91 3.55
C ASN A 86 1.20 14.50 4.27
N ILE A 87 2.29 14.76 3.55
CA ILE A 87 3.53 15.39 4.08
C ILE A 87 3.85 16.62 3.22
N PRO A 88 3.16 17.74 3.43
CA PRO A 88 3.24 18.93 2.55
C PRO A 88 4.62 19.60 2.55
N HIS A 89 5.48 19.23 3.49
CA HIS A 89 6.86 19.72 3.55
C HIS A 89 7.81 19.01 2.56
N TRP A 90 7.43 17.83 2.07
CA TRP A 90 8.22 17.05 1.11
C TRP A 90 7.67 17.23 -0.30
N ILE A 91 8.10 18.28 -0.98
CA ILE A 91 7.79 18.57 -2.38
C ILE A 91 9.03 18.23 -3.20
N ASP A 92 8.90 17.32 -4.18
CA ASP A 92 10.00 16.77 -4.98
C ASP A 92 11.21 16.35 -4.11
N PHE A 93 10.91 15.77 -2.95
CA PHE A 93 11.92 15.43 -1.97
C PHE A 93 12.74 14.22 -2.45
N SER A 94 14.06 14.41 -2.62
CA SER A 94 15.01 13.38 -3.10
C SER A 94 15.28 12.35 -2.00
N LEU A 95 14.26 11.55 -1.64
CA LEU A 95 14.35 10.62 -0.51
C LEU A 95 15.39 9.52 -0.75
N VAL A 96 15.56 9.06 -1.98
CA VAL A 96 16.56 8.05 -2.32
C VAL A 96 17.97 8.55 -2.03
N ASP A 97 18.31 9.78 -2.44
CA ASP A 97 19.65 10.35 -2.19
C ASP A 97 19.83 10.67 -0.71
N PHE A 98 18.79 11.17 -0.04
CA PHE A 98 18.80 11.39 1.39
C PHE A 98 19.13 10.10 2.17
N VAL A 99 18.47 8.98 1.81
CA VAL A 99 18.71 7.68 2.46
C VAL A 99 20.13 7.17 2.16
N ARG A 100 20.63 7.35 0.92
CA ARG A 100 22.02 7.01 0.57
C ARG A 100 23.03 7.75 1.42
N GLU A 101 22.84 9.06 1.56
CA GLU A 101 23.75 9.93 2.34
C GLU A 101 23.76 9.53 3.81
N VAL A 102 22.59 9.34 4.41
CA VAL A 102 22.46 9.04 5.85
C VAL A 102 22.94 7.62 6.19
N SER A 103 22.58 6.64 5.38
CA SER A 103 22.88 5.22 5.66
C SER A 103 24.22 4.73 5.13
N GLY A 104 24.80 5.42 4.14
CA GLY A 104 25.96 4.94 3.39
C GLY A 104 25.67 3.79 2.43
N ILE A 105 24.40 3.37 2.29
CA ILE A 105 24.00 2.26 1.41
C ILE A 105 23.83 2.79 -0.02
N SER A 106 24.62 2.25 -0.97
CA SER A 106 24.58 2.68 -2.36
C SER A 106 23.33 2.17 -3.12
N SER A 107 22.88 0.95 -2.83
CA SER A 107 21.70 0.35 -3.47
C SER A 107 20.43 0.72 -2.71
N VAL A 108 19.74 1.78 -3.14
CA VAL A 108 18.47 2.24 -2.57
C VAL A 108 17.40 2.20 -3.66
N ARG A 109 16.26 1.57 -3.36
CA ARG A 109 15.14 1.43 -4.29
C ARG A 109 13.88 2.06 -3.73
N LEU A 110 13.14 2.75 -4.59
CA LEU A 110 11.88 3.44 -4.26
C LEU A 110 10.72 2.79 -5.01
N ILE A 111 9.65 2.45 -4.29
CA ILE A 111 8.37 1.99 -4.83
C ILE A 111 7.20 2.65 -4.08
N GLY A 112 5.98 2.54 -4.62
CA GLY A 112 4.77 2.95 -3.89
C GLY A 112 4.48 2.06 -2.68
N ASP A 113 3.85 2.62 -1.64
CA ASP A 113 3.46 1.91 -0.41
C ASP A 113 2.58 0.68 -0.66
N ALA A 114 1.56 0.83 -1.52
CA ALA A 114 0.70 -0.28 -1.91
C ALA A 114 1.43 -1.34 -2.75
N ALA A 115 2.42 -0.93 -3.54
CA ALA A 115 3.30 -1.84 -4.27
C ALA A 115 4.22 -2.61 -3.30
N ALA A 116 4.68 -1.98 -2.21
CA ALA A 116 5.44 -2.63 -1.15
C ALA A 116 4.60 -3.72 -0.46
N LEU A 117 3.37 -3.39 -0.02
CA LEU A 117 2.43 -4.39 0.52
C LEU A 117 2.22 -5.55 -0.47
N THR A 118 1.98 -5.24 -1.73
CA THR A 118 1.76 -6.25 -2.77
C THR A 118 2.95 -7.21 -2.89
N TYR A 119 4.16 -6.68 -2.88
CA TYR A 119 5.38 -7.49 -2.98
C TYR A 119 5.58 -8.38 -1.75
N ALA A 120 5.33 -7.86 -0.55
CA ALA A 120 5.36 -8.65 0.69
C ALA A 120 4.34 -9.78 0.66
N GLU A 121 3.09 -9.49 0.33
CA GLU A 121 2.01 -10.50 0.30
C GLU A 121 2.25 -11.55 -0.81
N PHE A 122 2.84 -11.17 -1.93
CA PHE A 122 3.23 -12.10 -2.99
C PHE A 122 4.31 -13.08 -2.53
N LEU A 123 5.35 -12.60 -1.85
CA LEU A 123 6.47 -13.45 -1.44
C LEU A 123 6.17 -14.25 -0.18
N LEU A 124 5.51 -13.67 0.81
CA LEU A 124 5.42 -14.20 2.17
C LEU A 124 3.98 -14.40 2.67
N GLY A 125 3.00 -13.74 2.08
CA GLY A 125 1.63 -13.68 2.59
C GLY A 125 0.60 -14.44 1.74
N ALA A 126 -0.60 -13.86 1.66
CA ALA A 126 -1.79 -14.43 1.01
C ALA A 126 -1.62 -14.63 -0.50
N GLY A 127 -0.68 -13.92 -1.12
CA GLY A 127 -0.37 -13.99 -2.55
C GLY A 127 0.62 -15.09 -2.95
N ARG A 128 1.15 -15.86 -1.99
CA ARG A 128 2.12 -16.92 -2.31
C ARG A 128 1.58 -17.92 -3.31
N GLY A 129 2.41 -18.19 -4.33
CA GLY A 129 2.09 -19.14 -5.39
C GLY A 129 1.30 -18.55 -6.55
N ALA A 130 0.82 -17.33 -6.46
CA ALA A 130 0.15 -16.62 -7.56
C ALA A 130 1.09 -16.46 -8.77
N THR A 131 0.51 -16.47 -9.98
CA THR A 131 1.22 -16.14 -11.21
C THR A 131 1.00 -14.69 -11.59
N ASN A 132 -0.27 -14.26 -11.57
CA ASN A 132 -0.69 -12.90 -11.86
C ASN A 132 -1.51 -12.38 -10.67
N LEU A 133 -0.91 -11.51 -9.88
CA LEU A 133 -1.50 -11.00 -8.65
C LEU A 133 -1.64 -9.48 -8.71
N MET A 134 -2.75 -8.99 -8.19
CA MET A 134 -2.90 -7.59 -7.79
C MET A 134 -3.08 -7.50 -6.28
N GLY A 135 -2.21 -6.74 -5.62
CA GLY A 135 -2.39 -6.31 -4.23
C GLY A 135 -3.03 -4.94 -4.20
N ILE A 136 -3.93 -4.73 -3.25
CA ILE A 136 -4.66 -3.48 -3.09
C ILE A 136 -4.63 -3.04 -1.64
N VAL A 137 -4.36 -1.76 -1.44
CA VAL A 137 -4.49 -1.08 -0.14
C VAL A 137 -5.75 -0.22 -0.17
N VAL A 138 -6.71 -0.55 0.67
CA VAL A 138 -7.90 0.28 0.93
C VAL A 138 -7.73 0.95 2.29
N SER A 139 -7.44 2.25 2.28
CA SER A 139 -7.14 3.04 3.48
C SER A 139 -7.69 4.46 3.31
N THR A 140 -6.96 5.49 3.73
CA THR A 140 -7.28 6.90 3.44
C THR A 140 -7.49 7.13 1.95
N GLY A 141 -6.65 6.51 1.11
CA GLY A 141 -6.79 6.41 -0.34
C GLY A 141 -6.87 4.95 -0.79
N ILE A 142 -6.75 4.72 -2.10
CA ILE A 142 -6.65 3.39 -2.71
C ILE A 142 -5.42 3.33 -3.60
N GLY A 143 -4.49 2.49 -3.20
CA GLY A 143 -3.32 2.14 -4.00
C GLY A 143 -3.32 0.67 -4.40
N GLY A 144 -2.38 0.28 -5.25
CA GLY A 144 -2.18 -1.12 -5.60
C GLY A 144 -0.78 -1.38 -6.16
N GLY A 145 -0.49 -2.64 -6.33
CA GLY A 145 0.71 -3.14 -6.99
C GLY A 145 0.40 -4.38 -7.79
N VAL A 146 1.29 -4.75 -8.69
CA VAL A 146 1.03 -5.82 -9.68
C VAL A 146 2.22 -6.77 -9.75
N VAL A 147 1.91 -8.06 -9.78
CA VAL A 147 2.83 -9.13 -10.16
C VAL A 147 2.26 -9.80 -11.40
N LEU A 148 3.04 -9.91 -12.47
CA LEU A 148 2.68 -10.59 -13.71
C LEU A 148 3.73 -11.64 -14.05
N ASN A 149 3.29 -12.84 -14.38
CA ASN A 149 4.19 -13.98 -14.67
C ASN A 149 5.21 -14.20 -13.53
N LYS A 150 4.75 -14.11 -12.28
CA LYS A 150 5.58 -14.22 -11.05
C LYS A 150 6.66 -13.14 -10.93
N SER A 151 6.61 -12.10 -11.73
CA SER A 151 7.54 -10.97 -11.71
C SER A 151 6.85 -9.72 -11.16
N PHE A 152 7.46 -9.07 -10.21
CA PHE A 152 6.97 -7.80 -9.67
C PHE A 152 7.06 -6.70 -10.72
N HIS A 153 5.94 -6.04 -11.01
CA HIS A 153 5.82 -5.10 -12.10
C HIS A 153 5.57 -3.69 -11.58
N VAL A 154 6.61 -2.88 -11.54
CA VAL A 154 6.53 -1.49 -11.04
C VAL A 154 6.06 -0.49 -12.10
N GLY A 155 6.04 -0.88 -13.37
CA GLY A 155 5.77 0.04 -14.49
C GLY A 155 6.95 0.96 -14.80
N ARG A 156 6.75 1.82 -15.81
CA ARG A 156 7.81 2.72 -16.25
C ARG A 156 8.13 3.79 -15.20
N THR A 157 7.11 4.38 -14.59
CA THR A 157 7.26 5.49 -13.63
C THR A 157 7.23 5.05 -12.16
N GLY A 158 6.97 3.77 -11.88
CA GLY A 158 6.78 3.25 -10.53
C GLY A 158 5.32 3.17 -10.07
N ASN A 159 4.36 3.51 -10.95
CA ASN A 159 2.94 3.66 -10.60
C ASN A 159 2.05 2.54 -11.19
N ALA A 160 2.61 1.38 -11.55
CA ALA A 160 1.78 0.24 -11.99
C ALA A 160 0.87 -0.22 -10.86
N GLY A 161 -0.39 -0.45 -11.18
CA GLY A 161 -1.38 -0.90 -10.20
C GLY A 161 -2.17 0.22 -9.52
N TYR A 162 -2.11 1.48 -9.96
CA TYR A 162 -2.89 2.60 -9.44
C TYR A 162 -4.40 2.45 -9.73
N ILE A 163 -4.97 1.33 -9.27
CA ILE A 163 -6.39 0.97 -9.47
C ILE A 163 -7.34 2.03 -8.91
N GLY A 164 -6.96 2.70 -7.83
CA GLY A 164 -7.75 3.75 -7.20
C GLY A 164 -8.11 4.89 -8.15
N HIS A 165 -7.29 5.14 -9.19
CA HIS A 165 -7.51 6.19 -10.16
C HIS A 165 -8.09 5.70 -11.50
N SER A 166 -8.47 4.42 -11.60
CA SER A 166 -9.27 3.95 -12.74
C SER A 166 -10.69 4.53 -12.66
N ILE A 167 -11.18 5.05 -13.79
CA ILE A 167 -12.52 5.63 -13.88
C ILE A 167 -13.53 4.50 -14.10
N VAL A 168 -14.45 4.31 -13.15
CA VAL A 168 -15.50 3.29 -13.19
C VAL A 168 -16.91 3.88 -13.17
N VAL A 169 -17.02 5.17 -12.80
CA VAL A 169 -18.29 5.91 -12.81
C VAL A 169 -18.13 7.16 -13.68
N GLN A 170 -18.49 7.07 -14.96
CA GLN A 170 -18.34 8.16 -15.89
C GLN A 170 -19.05 9.43 -15.39
N GLY A 171 -18.31 10.55 -15.32
CA GLY A 171 -18.85 11.85 -14.85
C GLY A 171 -19.15 11.91 -13.34
N GLY A 172 -18.75 10.90 -12.59
CA GLY A 172 -19.00 10.75 -11.15
C GLY A 172 -18.27 11.74 -10.24
N ASN A 173 -18.03 11.35 -8.98
CA ASN A 173 -17.40 12.19 -7.96
C ASN A 173 -16.01 12.67 -8.40
N LEU A 174 -15.68 13.92 -8.03
CA LEU A 174 -14.34 14.46 -8.24
C LEU A 174 -13.32 13.68 -7.37
N CYS A 175 -12.25 13.23 -7.98
CA CYS A 175 -11.12 12.59 -7.32
C CYS A 175 -9.99 13.59 -7.05
N VAL A 176 -9.19 13.34 -6.03
CA VAL A 176 -8.00 14.17 -5.71
C VAL A 176 -6.99 14.22 -6.85
N CYS A 177 -6.99 13.25 -7.77
CA CYS A 177 -6.14 13.25 -8.96
C CYS A 177 -6.62 14.20 -10.08
N GLY A 178 -7.74 14.90 -9.87
CA GLY A 178 -8.35 15.82 -10.84
C GLY A 178 -9.35 15.18 -11.80
N GLN A 179 -9.44 13.86 -11.88
CA GLN A 179 -10.43 13.14 -12.69
C GLN A 179 -11.75 12.96 -11.96
N ARG A 180 -12.79 12.52 -12.69
CA ARG A 180 -14.09 12.20 -12.11
C ARG A 180 -14.42 10.73 -12.27
N GLY A 181 -14.97 10.12 -11.20
CA GLY A 181 -15.47 8.76 -11.25
C GLY A 181 -14.42 7.68 -10.97
N CYS A 182 -13.28 8.05 -10.40
CA CYS A 182 -12.26 7.11 -9.97
C CYS A 182 -12.77 6.20 -8.85
N VAL A 183 -12.28 4.97 -8.78
CA VAL A 183 -12.56 4.02 -7.70
C VAL A 183 -12.34 4.65 -6.33
N GLU A 184 -11.22 5.34 -6.12
CA GLU A 184 -10.88 5.98 -4.84
C GLU A 184 -11.92 7.00 -4.39
N ALA A 185 -12.51 7.74 -5.33
CA ALA A 185 -13.52 8.77 -5.03
C ALA A 185 -14.83 8.24 -4.41
N TYR A 186 -14.95 6.91 -4.30
CA TYR A 186 -16.08 6.20 -3.67
C TYR A 186 -15.62 5.22 -2.59
N SER A 187 -14.54 4.50 -2.85
CA SER A 187 -14.20 3.26 -2.15
C SER A 187 -13.10 3.43 -1.10
N SER A 188 -12.43 4.57 -1.04
CA SER A 188 -11.48 4.84 0.05
C SER A 188 -12.20 5.06 1.38
N GLY A 189 -11.53 4.75 2.48
CA GLY A 189 -12.05 4.99 3.83
C GLY A 189 -12.49 6.44 4.04
N THR A 190 -11.71 7.40 3.52
CA THR A 190 -12.06 8.83 3.56
C THR A 190 -13.35 9.14 2.81
N ASN A 191 -13.55 8.55 1.61
CA ASN A 191 -14.73 8.85 0.81
C ASN A 191 -15.97 8.13 1.33
N MET A 192 -15.85 6.92 1.86
CA MET A 192 -16.95 6.24 2.56
C MET A 192 -17.36 7.01 3.83
N ALA A 193 -16.38 7.53 4.58
CA ALA A 193 -16.65 8.39 5.74
C ALA A 193 -17.38 9.67 5.34
N LYS A 194 -16.94 10.33 4.28
CA LYS A 194 -17.60 11.54 3.74
C LYS A 194 -19.04 11.26 3.29
N ASP A 195 -19.31 10.15 2.62
CA ASP A 195 -20.67 9.76 2.19
C ASP A 195 -21.60 9.54 3.39
N PHE A 196 -21.09 8.98 4.48
CA PHE A 196 -21.82 8.82 5.73
C PHE A 196 -21.98 10.15 6.47
N GLY A 197 -21.00 11.06 6.38
CA GLY A 197 -20.91 12.32 7.11
C GLY A 197 -20.11 12.20 8.41
N ALA A 198 -19.06 11.37 8.41
CA ALA A 198 -18.12 11.17 9.52
C ALA A 198 -16.70 11.62 9.16
N ASP A 199 -15.86 11.78 10.18
CA ASP A 199 -14.46 12.22 10.04
C ASP A 199 -13.54 11.08 9.55
N ASN A 200 -13.89 9.83 9.84
CA ASN A 200 -13.07 8.66 9.49
C ASN A 200 -13.92 7.40 9.32
N PHE A 201 -13.32 6.36 8.73
CA PHE A 201 -13.99 5.10 8.45
C PHE A 201 -14.30 4.27 9.70
N GLU A 202 -13.58 4.44 10.79
CA GLU A 202 -13.83 3.74 12.06
C GLU A 202 -15.25 4.07 12.58
N ILE A 203 -15.62 5.35 12.55
CA ILE A 203 -16.98 5.80 12.93
C ILE A 203 -18.04 5.14 12.03
N VAL A 204 -17.78 5.04 10.72
CA VAL A 204 -18.71 4.38 9.78
C VAL A 204 -18.86 2.90 10.09
N SER A 205 -17.75 2.21 10.32
CA SER A 205 -17.76 0.77 10.62
C SER A 205 -18.46 0.46 11.94
N ASP A 206 -18.27 1.31 12.96
CA ASP A 206 -18.95 1.16 14.25
C ASP A 206 -20.45 1.41 14.15
N ALA A 207 -20.88 2.40 13.38
CA ALA A 207 -22.29 2.64 13.11
C ALA A 207 -22.92 1.46 12.31
N ALA A 208 -22.19 0.93 11.33
CA ALA A 208 -22.64 -0.21 10.55
C ALA A 208 -22.79 -1.48 11.41
N ARG A 209 -21.88 -1.73 12.38
CA ARG A 209 -22.00 -2.83 13.38
C ARG A 209 -23.25 -2.69 14.23
N GLN A 210 -23.71 -1.47 14.47
CA GLN A 210 -24.95 -1.17 15.20
C GLN A 210 -26.20 -1.23 14.32
N GLY A 211 -26.05 -1.52 13.02
CA GLY A 211 -27.16 -1.65 12.07
C GLY A 211 -27.62 -0.32 11.46
N ASP A 212 -26.81 0.75 11.53
CA ASP A 212 -27.14 2.01 10.88
C ASP A 212 -27.21 1.84 9.37
N ALA A 213 -28.40 2.05 8.80
CA ALA A 213 -28.67 1.83 7.39
C ALA A 213 -27.87 2.79 6.47
N LYS A 214 -27.58 4.01 6.92
CA LYS A 214 -26.78 4.98 6.14
C LYS A 214 -25.32 4.59 6.11
N ALA A 215 -24.77 4.10 7.23
CA ALA A 215 -23.41 3.61 7.30
C ALA A 215 -23.24 2.36 6.42
N ILE A 216 -24.16 1.41 6.48
CA ILE A 216 -24.18 0.22 5.63
C ILE A 216 -24.24 0.63 4.15
N ALA A 217 -25.10 1.59 3.78
CA ALA A 217 -25.22 2.07 2.40
C ALA A 217 -23.94 2.74 1.88
N ALA A 218 -23.22 3.48 2.72
CA ALA A 218 -21.94 4.07 2.35
C ALA A 218 -20.88 3.00 2.08
N ILE A 219 -20.82 1.94 2.89
CA ILE A 219 -19.93 0.79 2.69
C ILE A 219 -20.32 0.00 1.44
N GLU A 220 -21.61 -0.30 1.25
CA GLU A 220 -22.14 -1.01 0.08
C GLU A 220 -21.74 -0.29 -1.21
N LYS A 221 -21.94 1.02 -1.29
CA LYS A 221 -21.57 1.83 -2.45
C LYS A 221 -20.04 1.81 -2.73
N GLY A 222 -19.24 1.96 -1.68
CA GLY A 222 -17.79 1.89 -1.81
C GLY A 222 -17.31 0.52 -2.28
N ALA A 223 -17.86 -0.56 -1.72
CA ALA A 223 -17.51 -1.92 -2.08
C ALA A 223 -17.98 -2.29 -3.50
N GLU A 224 -19.16 -1.84 -3.93
CA GLU A 224 -19.68 -2.04 -5.29
C GLU A 224 -18.75 -1.40 -6.32
N VAL A 225 -18.36 -0.14 -6.12
CA VAL A 225 -17.46 0.59 -7.03
C VAL A 225 -16.08 -0.07 -7.07
N LEU A 226 -15.55 -0.53 -5.92
CA LEU A 226 -14.28 -1.27 -5.89
C LEU A 226 -14.41 -2.58 -6.68
N ALA A 227 -15.48 -3.34 -6.51
CA ALA A 227 -15.70 -4.61 -7.21
C ALA A 227 -15.65 -4.44 -8.72
N VAL A 228 -16.23 -3.37 -9.27
CA VAL A 228 -16.12 -3.05 -10.71
C VAL A 228 -14.68 -2.74 -11.10
N GLY A 229 -13.93 -1.99 -10.29
CA GLY A 229 -12.50 -1.74 -10.53
C GLY A 229 -11.68 -3.04 -10.53
N LEU A 230 -11.96 -3.94 -9.59
CA LEU A 230 -11.31 -5.27 -9.52
C LEU A 230 -11.62 -6.11 -10.75
N LEU A 231 -12.88 -6.12 -11.19
CA LEU A 231 -13.29 -6.82 -12.41
C LEU A 231 -12.52 -6.31 -13.64
N ASN A 232 -12.37 -4.99 -13.79
CA ASN A 232 -11.58 -4.41 -14.86
C ASN A 232 -10.12 -4.87 -14.80
N ALA A 233 -9.53 -4.93 -13.61
CA ALA A 233 -8.17 -5.44 -13.45
C ALA A 233 -8.04 -6.93 -13.82
N VAL A 234 -9.03 -7.76 -13.45
CA VAL A 234 -9.10 -9.17 -13.86
C VAL A 234 -9.13 -9.29 -15.38
N ALA A 235 -10.01 -8.53 -16.04
CA ALA A 235 -10.17 -8.59 -17.48
C ALA A 235 -8.94 -8.09 -18.25
N LEU A 236 -8.21 -7.10 -17.72
CA LEU A 236 -7.05 -6.49 -18.38
C LEU A 236 -5.75 -7.27 -18.17
N MET A 237 -5.60 -7.93 -17.02
CA MET A 237 -4.33 -8.53 -16.60
C MET A 237 -4.39 -10.04 -16.41
N ASP A 238 -5.55 -10.65 -16.65
CA ASP A 238 -5.77 -12.10 -16.45
C ASP A 238 -5.26 -12.58 -15.09
N LEU A 239 -5.77 -11.94 -14.03
CA LEU A 239 -5.34 -12.20 -12.67
C LEU A 239 -5.85 -13.55 -12.15
N ASP A 240 -5.01 -14.25 -11.40
CA ASP A 240 -5.42 -15.45 -10.64
C ASP A 240 -5.65 -15.14 -9.15
N THR A 241 -5.09 -14.05 -8.65
CA THR A 241 -5.19 -13.69 -7.22
C THR A 241 -5.30 -12.18 -7.05
N ILE A 242 -6.22 -11.76 -6.17
CA ILE A 242 -6.30 -10.38 -5.65
C ILE A 242 -6.15 -10.45 -4.14
N VAL A 243 -5.25 -9.63 -3.58
CA VAL A 243 -5.04 -9.49 -2.14
C VAL A 243 -5.43 -8.10 -1.70
N VAL A 244 -6.34 -7.99 -0.72
CA VAL A 244 -6.84 -6.71 -0.20
C VAL A 244 -6.33 -6.50 1.22
N GLY A 245 -5.63 -5.40 1.43
CA GLY A 245 -5.15 -4.93 2.74
C GLY A 245 -5.48 -3.46 2.97
N GLY A 246 -4.84 -2.86 3.94
CA GLY A 246 -5.01 -1.45 4.30
C GLY A 246 -5.93 -1.22 5.49
N GLY A 247 -6.02 0.04 5.93
CA GLY A 247 -6.69 0.41 7.18
C GLY A 247 -8.19 0.09 7.25
N VAL A 248 -8.89 0.09 6.11
CA VAL A 248 -10.32 -0.30 6.06
C VAL A 248 -10.52 -1.77 6.46
N MET A 249 -9.51 -2.61 6.24
CA MET A 249 -9.55 -4.02 6.63
C MET A 249 -9.44 -4.26 8.15
N SER A 250 -9.22 -3.23 8.96
CA SER A 250 -9.39 -3.34 10.42
C SER A 250 -10.85 -3.57 10.83
N ALA A 251 -11.79 -3.25 9.95
CA ALA A 251 -13.22 -3.52 10.07
C ALA A 251 -13.67 -4.60 9.07
N ASP A 252 -12.88 -5.65 8.92
CA ASP A 252 -13.11 -6.71 7.95
C ASP A 252 -14.40 -7.52 8.24
N ASP A 253 -14.83 -7.56 9.49
CA ASP A 253 -16.10 -8.13 9.91
C ASP A 253 -17.32 -7.50 9.21
N VAL A 254 -17.24 -6.20 8.90
CA VAL A 254 -18.30 -5.44 8.21
C VAL A 254 -17.99 -5.29 6.72
N TYR A 255 -16.79 -4.86 6.37
CA TYR A 255 -16.43 -4.48 5.00
C TYR A 255 -16.25 -5.69 4.07
N TRP A 256 -15.55 -6.72 4.54
CA TRP A 256 -15.18 -7.86 3.70
C TRP A 256 -16.36 -8.66 3.14
N PRO A 257 -17.39 -9.02 3.92
CA PRO A 257 -18.54 -9.75 3.37
C PRO A 257 -19.26 -8.96 2.27
N ILE A 258 -19.31 -7.63 2.41
CA ILE A 258 -19.95 -6.74 1.43
C ILE A 258 -19.12 -6.72 0.14
N LEU A 259 -17.80 -6.55 0.26
CA LEU A 259 -16.90 -6.56 -0.91
C LEU A 259 -16.96 -7.89 -1.65
N VAL A 260 -16.89 -9.02 -0.94
CA VAL A 260 -16.96 -10.35 -1.54
C VAL A 260 -18.28 -10.55 -2.28
N LYS A 261 -19.41 -10.16 -1.68
CA LYS A 261 -20.74 -10.23 -2.31
C LYS A 261 -20.78 -9.48 -3.66
N HIS A 262 -20.27 -8.24 -3.69
CA HIS A 262 -20.26 -7.45 -4.91
C HIS A 262 -19.27 -8.01 -5.94
N PHE A 263 -18.07 -8.39 -5.53
CA PHE A 263 -17.08 -8.99 -6.42
C PHE A 263 -17.58 -10.30 -7.06
N GLU A 264 -18.19 -11.19 -6.28
CA GLU A 264 -18.77 -12.44 -6.81
C GLU A 264 -19.92 -12.18 -7.77
N LYS A 265 -20.76 -11.17 -7.51
CA LYS A 265 -21.82 -10.73 -8.42
C LYS A 265 -21.26 -10.35 -9.79
N GLU A 266 -20.21 -9.50 -9.80
CA GLU A 266 -19.58 -9.06 -11.02
C GLU A 266 -18.86 -10.22 -11.75
N MET A 267 -18.16 -11.08 -11.02
CA MET A 267 -17.50 -12.26 -11.58
C MET A 267 -18.48 -13.24 -12.23
N LYS A 268 -19.66 -13.44 -11.64
CA LYS A 268 -20.72 -14.31 -12.22
C LYS A 268 -21.30 -13.79 -13.52
N ALA A 269 -21.19 -12.47 -13.77
CA ALA A 269 -21.69 -11.86 -15.00
C ALA A 269 -20.73 -12.03 -16.20
N LEU A 270 -19.49 -12.47 -15.95
CA LEU A 270 -18.51 -12.69 -17.02
C LEU A 270 -18.86 -13.89 -17.89
N ASN A 271 -18.75 -13.71 -19.21
CA ASN A 271 -18.96 -14.78 -20.20
C ASN A 271 -17.66 -15.42 -20.70
N PHE A 272 -16.54 -15.17 -20.04
CA PHE A 272 -15.24 -15.81 -20.31
C PHE A 272 -14.68 -16.44 -19.03
N PRO A 273 -13.84 -17.50 -19.15
CA PRO A 273 -13.25 -18.12 -17.97
C PRO A 273 -12.37 -17.14 -17.21
N ALA A 274 -12.69 -16.95 -15.94
CA ALA A 274 -11.85 -16.21 -14.99
C ALA A 274 -11.93 -16.91 -13.63
N HIS A 275 -10.78 -17.37 -13.14
CA HIS A 275 -10.66 -18.06 -11.86
C HIS A 275 -9.77 -17.22 -10.93
N VAL A 276 -10.37 -16.29 -10.21
CA VAL A 276 -9.65 -15.35 -9.36
C VAL A 276 -9.97 -15.60 -7.90
N ALA A 277 -8.93 -15.79 -7.10
CA ALA A 277 -9.06 -15.85 -5.64
C ALA A 277 -8.97 -14.44 -5.05
N LEU A 278 -10.07 -13.96 -4.45
CA LEU A 278 -10.06 -12.75 -3.64
C LEU A 278 -9.69 -13.11 -2.20
N LYS A 279 -8.61 -12.53 -1.68
CA LYS A 279 -8.03 -12.85 -0.38
C LYS A 279 -7.78 -11.61 0.46
N LYS A 280 -7.82 -11.75 1.79
CA LYS A 280 -7.33 -10.71 2.71
C LYS A 280 -5.82 -10.79 2.83
N ALA A 281 -5.16 -9.65 2.99
CA ALA A 281 -3.75 -9.58 3.36
C ALA A 281 -3.51 -10.26 4.72
N THR A 282 -2.38 -10.94 4.87
CA THR A 282 -2.07 -11.74 6.06
C THR A 282 -0.89 -11.23 6.88
N LEU A 283 -0.07 -10.33 6.33
CA LEU A 283 1.12 -9.81 7.02
C LEU A 283 0.81 -8.62 7.96
N GLY A 284 -0.45 -8.16 7.97
CA GLY A 284 -0.93 -7.15 8.90
C GLY A 284 -0.21 -5.81 8.76
N ASN A 285 -0.01 -5.12 9.90
CA ASN A 285 0.54 -3.75 9.94
C ASN A 285 2.03 -3.64 9.56
N ASN A 286 2.72 -4.77 9.38
CA ASN A 286 4.12 -4.78 8.97
C ASN A 286 4.30 -4.94 7.45
N SER A 287 3.23 -5.19 6.70
CA SER A 287 3.33 -5.52 5.27
C SER A 287 4.03 -4.44 4.44
N GLY A 288 3.78 -3.15 4.71
CA GLY A 288 4.47 -2.04 4.05
C GLY A 288 5.98 -2.04 4.32
N LEU A 289 6.37 -2.09 5.61
CA LEU A 289 7.77 -2.11 6.03
C LEU A 289 8.50 -3.37 5.52
N VAL A 290 7.87 -4.54 5.63
CA VAL A 290 8.41 -5.80 5.13
C VAL A 290 8.61 -5.74 3.62
N GLY A 291 7.60 -5.23 2.88
CA GLY A 291 7.69 -5.08 1.44
C GLY A 291 8.78 -4.09 1.00
N ALA A 292 8.90 -2.96 1.68
CA ALA A 292 10.01 -2.03 1.47
C ALA A 292 11.35 -2.75 1.66
N GLY A 293 11.53 -3.47 2.77
CA GLY A 293 12.76 -4.21 3.04
C GLY A 293 13.08 -5.27 1.97
N LEU A 294 12.07 -6.04 1.55
CA LEU A 294 12.25 -7.07 0.51
C LEU A 294 12.69 -6.49 -0.84
N VAL A 295 12.25 -5.27 -1.17
CA VAL A 295 12.68 -4.57 -2.39
C VAL A 295 14.16 -4.20 -2.34
N GLY A 296 14.73 -3.94 -1.18
CA GLY A 296 16.16 -3.69 -1.01
C GLY A 296 17.07 -4.88 -1.34
N PHE A 297 16.52 -6.10 -1.42
CA PHE A 297 17.24 -7.30 -1.87
C PHE A 297 17.20 -7.54 -3.39
N ILE A 298 16.46 -6.75 -4.13
CA ILE A 298 16.45 -6.85 -5.60
C ILE A 298 17.79 -6.31 -6.11
N SER A 299 18.53 -7.10 -6.86
CA SER A 299 19.79 -6.71 -7.50
C SER A 299 19.55 -5.89 -8.77
#